data_0acde11422d79eed9a70b7d044196744
#
_entry.id   0acde11422d79eed9a70b7d044196744
#
_cell.length_a   1.000
_cell.length_b   1.000
_cell.length_c   1.000
_cell.angle_alpha   90.00
_cell.angle_beta   90.00
_cell.angle_gamma   90.00
#
_symmetry.space_group_name_H-M   'P 1'
#
loop_
_entity.id
_entity.type
_entity.pdbx_description
1 polymer ?
#
loop_
_entity_poly.entity_id
_entity_poly.type
_entity_poly.pdbx_seq_one_letter_code
_entity_poly.pdbx_strand_id
1 'polypeptide(L)' 'MRIVTLAEAQEDLQNIADQVGSGRFVKAKALYLDKVMVTAEDGK' A
#
# COMPACT_ATOMS: atom_id res chain seq x y z
N MET A 1 7.19 -3.92 -11.64
CA MET A 1 7.11 -3.64 -10.21
C MET A 1 7.49 -2.20 -9.95
N ARG A 2 6.81 -1.58 -9.02
CA ARG A 2 7.03 -0.19 -8.72
C ARG A 2 7.60 -0.06 -7.31
N ILE A 3 8.52 0.86 -7.12
CA ILE A 3 9.13 1.07 -5.82
C ILE A 3 8.46 2.28 -5.18
N VAL A 4 7.97 2.11 -3.96
CA VAL A 4 7.32 3.20 -3.23
C VAL A 4 7.94 3.30 -1.84
N THR A 5 7.86 4.49 -1.26
CA THR A 5 8.33 4.66 0.10
C THR A 5 7.28 4.16 1.08
N LEU A 6 7.69 3.98 2.32
CA LEU A 6 6.74 3.54 3.35
C LEU A 6 5.60 4.55 3.50
N ALA A 7 5.92 5.83 3.47
CA ALA A 7 4.88 6.86 3.59
C ALA A 7 3.89 6.78 2.43
N GLU A 8 4.40 6.60 1.22
CA GLU A 8 3.53 6.50 0.07
C GLU A 8 2.69 5.24 0.13
N ALA A 9 3.28 4.14 0.57
CA ALA A 9 2.54 2.89 0.69
C ALA A 9 1.40 3.03 1.71
N GLN A 10 1.67 3.70 2.82
CA GLN A 10 0.64 3.89 3.83
C GLN A 10 -0.52 4.72 3.27
N GLU A 11 -0.20 5.75 2.52
CA GLU A 11 -1.23 6.58 1.92
C GLU A 11 -2.03 5.81 0.89
N ASP A 12 -1.35 5.02 0.06
CA ASP A 12 -2.03 4.21 -0.95
C ASP A 12 -2.95 3.20 -0.28
N LEU A 13 -2.49 2.57 0.79
CA LEU A 13 -3.32 1.58 1.48
C LEU A 13 -4.53 2.23 2.13
N GLN A 14 -4.36 3.45 2.64
CA GLN A 14 -5.49 4.18 3.19
C GLN A 14 -6.54 4.44 2.12
N ASN A 15 -6.09 4.82 0.92
CA ASN A 15 -7.01 5.05 -0.18
C ASN A 15 -7.72 3.78 -0.59
N ILE A 16 -7.00 2.67 -0.62
CA ILE A 16 -7.60 1.39 -0.97
C ILE A 16 -8.67 1.02 0.06
N ALA A 17 -8.36 1.19 1.33
CA ALA A 17 -9.33 0.85 2.37
C ALA A 17 -10.59 1.69 2.23
N ASP A 18 -10.41 2.94 1.85
CA ASP A 18 -11.54 3.83 1.69
C ASP A 18 -12.42 3.44 0.51
N GLN A 19 -11.81 2.87 -0.53
CA GLN A 19 -12.54 2.50 -1.73
C GLN A 19 -13.22 1.15 -1.63
N VAL A 20 -12.54 0.17 -1.06
CA VAL A 20 -13.09 -1.20 -1.04
C VAL A 20 -13.70 -1.58 0.29
N GLY A 21 -13.49 -0.78 1.32
CA GLY A 21 -14.04 -1.10 2.62
C GLY A 21 -13.22 -2.13 3.35
N SER A 22 -13.46 -2.28 4.66
CA SER A 22 -12.64 -3.15 5.49
C SER A 22 -12.80 -4.61 5.11
N GLY A 23 -13.95 -5.00 4.59
CA GLY A 23 -14.20 -6.39 4.27
C GLY A 23 -13.31 -6.90 3.15
N ARG A 24 -12.92 -6.05 2.22
CA ARG A 24 -12.09 -6.46 1.11
C ARG A 24 -10.67 -5.92 1.20
N PHE A 25 -10.39 -5.17 2.24
CA PHE A 25 -9.10 -4.51 2.34
C PHE A 25 -7.94 -5.50 2.37
N VAL A 26 -8.08 -6.60 3.09
CA VAL A 26 -6.99 -7.57 3.20
C VAL A 26 -6.59 -8.09 1.84
N LYS A 27 -7.56 -8.44 1.02
CA LYS A 27 -7.27 -8.96 -0.31
C LYS A 27 -6.71 -7.87 -1.21
N ALA A 28 -7.28 -6.68 -1.16
CA ALA A 28 -6.81 -5.58 -1.99
C ALA A 28 -5.40 -5.17 -1.58
N LYS A 29 -5.11 -5.18 -0.28
CA LYS A 29 -3.78 -4.86 0.20
C LYS A 29 -2.77 -5.88 -0.31
N ALA A 30 -3.11 -7.15 -0.28
CA ALA A 30 -2.20 -8.18 -0.76
C ALA A 30 -1.90 -8.00 -2.24
N LEU A 31 -2.90 -7.68 -3.03
CA LEU A 31 -2.69 -7.43 -4.45
C LEU A 31 -1.81 -6.22 -4.69
N TYR A 32 -2.03 -5.16 -3.91
CA TYR A 32 -1.22 -3.96 -4.05
C TYR A 32 0.24 -4.25 -3.71
N LEU A 33 0.48 -4.93 -2.60
CA LEU A 33 1.84 -5.20 -2.16
C LEU A 33 2.56 -6.17 -3.10
N ASP A 34 1.81 -6.94 -3.85
CA ASP A 34 2.40 -7.85 -4.83
C ASP A 34 2.94 -7.08 -6.04
N LYS A 35 2.46 -5.88 -6.25
CA LYS A 35 2.84 -5.09 -7.42
C LYS A 35 3.83 -3.98 -7.10
N VAL A 36 4.18 -3.78 -5.85
CA VAL A 36 5.10 -2.72 -5.47
C VAL A 36 6.12 -3.26 -4.49
N MET A 37 7.23 -2.57 -4.42
CA MET A 37 8.25 -2.87 -3.41
C MET A 37 8.28 -1.68 -2.47
N VAL A 38 8.01 -1.91 -1.20
CA VAL A 38 8.01 -0.85 -0.21
C VAL A 38 9.40 -0.74 0.39
N THR A 39 9.97 0.45 0.34
CA THR A 39 11.28 0.70 0.92
C THR A 39 11.08 1.46 2.22
N ALA A 40 11.90 1.13 3.18
CA ALA A 40 11.84 1.81 4.45
C ALA A 40 12.61 3.08 4.32
N GLU A 41 12.14 4.11 3.86
CA GLU A 41 12.89 5.21 3.71
C GLU A 41 12.80 6.16 4.57
N ASP A 42 13.19 6.59 4.91
CA ASP A 42 13.11 7.43 5.58
C ASP A 42 13.90 8.39 5.51
N GLY A 43 14.15 8.70 5.15
CA GLY A 43 14.73 9.75 5.03
C GLY A 43 15.91 10.03 5.76
N LYS A 44 15.95 9.80 6.06
CA LYS A 44 16.66 10.03 6.68
C LYS A 44 16.91 9.71 7.11
#